data_86bc87cd0c5d3dc83932da99df1f8d55
#
_entry.id   86bc87cd0c5d3dc83932da99df1f8d55
#
_cell.length_a   1.000
_cell.length_b   1.000
_cell.length_c   1.000
_cell.angle_alpha   90.00
_cell.angle_beta   90.00
_cell.angle_gamma   90.00
#
_symmetry.space_group_name_H-M   'P 1'
#
loop_
_entity.id
_entity.type
_entity.pdbx_description
1 polymer ?
#
loop_
_entity_poly.entity_id
_entity_poly.type
_entity_poly.pdbx_seq_one_letter_code
_entity_poly.pdbx_strand_id
1 'polypeptide(L)'
;AKTINAGHSIMGVGFLLLGLKILNEGIPYMQQNASIQHFFADYASNVFLGILIGTITTALVHSSSATVGIVILLGNAGLISLTTAVILMLGDNIGTSVTALIASINGNINARRTAWGHALHNVIGVVLALPFLTLFVRFVEYFTLTVQGSTNIQLQIANSHTIFNIVVALIFLPLNDYFVKLLMTIIREKKSKETTQVSYLDKLLLDTPVAALGAALRELRRTISYSRTMARSTFASILDNNLNALKEVAPMEKNVVLLQKDLTNYMIALSK
;
A
#
# COMPACT_ATOMS: atom_id res chain seq x y z
N ALA A 1 13.89 4.14 -26.31
CA ALA A 1 13.36 3.72 -25.00
C ALA A 1 12.16 4.58 -24.55
N LYS A 2 12.24 5.94 -24.56
CA LYS A 2 11.14 6.82 -24.09
C LYS A 2 9.86 6.67 -24.91
N THR A 3 9.96 6.59 -26.24
CA THR A 3 8.81 6.42 -27.16
C THR A 3 8.13 5.07 -27.02
N ILE A 4 8.89 3.99 -26.77
CA ILE A 4 8.36 2.65 -26.54
C ILE A 4 7.57 2.62 -25.23
N ASN A 5 8.10 3.21 -24.17
CA ASN A 5 7.40 3.28 -22.86
C ASN A 5 6.12 4.12 -22.96
N ALA A 6 6.13 5.23 -23.70
CA ALA A 6 4.93 6.02 -23.96
C ALA A 6 3.89 5.21 -24.76
N GLY A 7 4.32 4.45 -25.78
CA GLY A 7 3.46 3.54 -26.53
C GLY A 7 2.81 2.47 -25.64
N HIS A 8 3.57 1.84 -24.75
CA HIS A 8 3.03 0.87 -23.79
C HIS A 8 2.01 1.49 -22.84
N SER A 9 2.26 2.72 -22.37
CA SER A 9 1.31 3.42 -21.49
C SER A 9 -0.01 3.73 -22.21
N ILE A 10 0.04 4.22 -23.44
CA ILE A 10 -1.15 4.49 -24.27
C ILE A 10 -1.91 3.18 -24.54
N MET A 11 -1.21 2.11 -24.87
CA MET A 11 -1.81 0.78 -25.08
C MET A 11 -2.48 0.27 -23.81
N GLY A 12 -1.87 0.45 -22.63
CA GLY A 12 -2.47 0.08 -21.34
C GLY A 12 -3.78 0.83 -21.06
N VAL A 13 -3.83 2.14 -21.34
CA VAL A 13 -5.08 2.91 -21.27
C VAL A 13 -6.11 2.40 -22.27
N GLY A 14 -5.69 2.07 -23.50
CA GLY A 14 -6.57 1.49 -24.51
C GLY A 14 -7.18 0.16 -24.06
N PHE A 15 -6.41 -0.74 -23.46
CA PHE A 15 -6.92 -2.00 -22.90
C PHE A 15 -7.88 -1.78 -21.74
N LEU A 16 -7.62 -0.80 -20.88
CA LEU A 16 -8.55 -0.45 -19.79
C LEU A 16 -9.89 0.01 -20.35
N LEU A 17 -9.89 0.93 -21.31
CA LEU A 17 -11.12 1.41 -21.97
C LEU A 17 -11.86 0.29 -22.71
N LEU A 18 -11.13 -0.59 -23.39
CA LEU A 18 -11.71 -1.76 -24.04
C LEU A 18 -12.37 -2.71 -23.03
N GLY A 19 -11.71 -2.98 -21.92
CA GLY A 19 -12.26 -3.80 -20.83
C GLY A 19 -13.55 -3.20 -20.26
N LEU A 20 -13.58 -1.90 -20.01
CA LEU A 20 -14.78 -1.20 -19.55
C LEU A 20 -15.91 -1.26 -20.60
N LYS A 21 -15.59 -1.18 -21.89
CA LYS A 21 -16.57 -1.33 -22.98
C LYS A 21 -17.16 -2.73 -22.98
N ILE A 22 -16.34 -3.78 -22.90
CA ILE A 22 -16.80 -5.18 -22.84
C ILE A 22 -17.70 -5.41 -21.61
N LEU A 23 -17.33 -4.89 -20.45
CA LEU A 23 -18.17 -4.94 -19.24
C LEU A 23 -19.52 -4.26 -19.49
N ASN A 24 -19.53 -3.09 -20.12
CA ASN A 24 -20.76 -2.36 -20.44
C ASN A 24 -21.69 -3.15 -21.38
N GLU A 25 -21.13 -3.89 -22.34
CA GLU A 25 -21.89 -4.78 -23.23
C GLU A 25 -22.55 -5.96 -22.48
N GLY A 26 -22.01 -6.36 -21.33
CA GLY A 26 -22.58 -7.40 -20.46
C GLY A 26 -23.75 -6.90 -19.58
N ILE A 27 -23.91 -5.59 -19.39
CA ILE A 27 -24.93 -4.99 -18.51
C ILE A 27 -26.37 -5.45 -18.84
N PRO A 28 -26.83 -5.44 -20.10
CA PRO A 28 -28.20 -5.89 -20.42
C PRO A 28 -28.48 -7.32 -19.95
N TYR A 29 -27.49 -8.23 -20.05
CA TYR A 29 -27.60 -9.58 -19.53
C TYR A 29 -27.73 -9.60 -18.00
N MET A 30 -26.93 -8.79 -17.29
CA MET A 30 -27.00 -8.68 -15.84
C MET A 30 -28.34 -8.10 -15.38
N GLN A 31 -28.89 -7.12 -16.09
CA GLN A 31 -30.18 -6.51 -15.79
C GLN A 31 -31.36 -7.47 -16.01
N GLN A 32 -31.23 -8.46 -16.89
CA GLN A 32 -32.29 -9.44 -17.16
C GLN A 32 -32.19 -10.68 -16.27
N ASN A 33 -31.06 -10.87 -15.58
CA ASN A 33 -30.83 -12.04 -14.74
C ASN A 33 -31.28 -11.80 -13.30
N ALA A 34 -32.39 -12.44 -12.89
CA ALA A 34 -32.95 -12.30 -11.55
C ALA A 34 -31.97 -12.64 -10.42
N SER A 35 -31.14 -13.67 -10.60
CA SER A 35 -30.15 -14.05 -9.58
C SER A 35 -29.09 -12.99 -9.35
N ILE A 36 -28.68 -12.27 -10.42
CA ILE A 36 -27.74 -11.15 -10.32
C ILE A 36 -28.39 -9.96 -9.63
N GLN A 37 -29.64 -9.64 -9.97
CA GLN A 37 -30.39 -8.56 -9.31
C GLN A 37 -30.57 -8.84 -7.81
N HIS A 38 -30.97 -10.06 -7.44
CA HIS A 38 -31.08 -10.48 -6.05
C HIS A 38 -29.73 -10.41 -5.32
N PHE A 39 -28.64 -10.82 -5.95
CA PHE A 39 -27.31 -10.69 -5.37
C PHE A 39 -26.99 -9.24 -4.98
N PHE A 40 -27.23 -8.28 -5.87
CA PHE A 40 -26.95 -6.87 -5.56
C PHE A 40 -27.95 -6.29 -4.55
N ALA A 41 -29.21 -6.68 -4.59
CA ALA A 41 -30.24 -6.21 -3.67
C ALA A 41 -30.01 -6.74 -2.25
N ASP A 42 -29.72 -8.03 -2.10
CA ASP A 42 -29.70 -8.71 -0.80
C ASP A 42 -28.30 -8.65 -0.14
N TYR A 43 -27.25 -8.75 -0.92
CA TYR A 43 -25.88 -8.85 -0.38
C TYR A 43 -25.09 -7.55 -0.50
N ALA A 44 -25.07 -6.90 -1.64
CA ALA A 44 -24.26 -5.69 -1.81
C ALA A 44 -24.84 -4.48 -1.08
N SER A 45 -26.14 -4.44 -0.80
CA SER A 45 -26.78 -3.40 0.00
C SER A 45 -26.57 -3.56 1.50
N ASN A 46 -26.24 -4.76 1.98
CA ASN A 46 -25.82 -4.94 3.36
C ASN A 46 -24.44 -4.32 3.59
N VAL A 47 -24.34 -3.42 4.57
CA VAL A 47 -23.14 -2.60 4.81
C VAL A 47 -21.88 -3.46 4.97
N PHE A 48 -21.92 -4.49 5.81
CA PHE A 48 -20.74 -5.32 6.08
C PHE A 48 -20.39 -6.22 4.91
N LEU A 49 -21.40 -6.85 4.28
CA LEU A 49 -21.18 -7.71 3.11
C LEU A 49 -20.73 -6.89 1.90
N GLY A 50 -21.30 -5.71 1.68
CA GLY A 50 -20.89 -4.82 0.60
C GLY A 50 -19.44 -4.34 0.76
N ILE A 51 -19.02 -3.96 1.98
CA ILE A 51 -17.60 -3.64 2.27
C ILE A 51 -16.72 -4.86 1.98
N LEU A 52 -17.12 -6.06 2.41
CA LEU A 52 -16.35 -7.28 2.17
C LEU A 52 -16.22 -7.57 0.67
N ILE A 53 -17.33 -7.45 -0.09
CA ILE A 53 -17.34 -7.64 -1.55
C ILE A 53 -16.40 -6.63 -2.22
N GLY A 54 -16.50 -5.34 -1.89
CA GLY A 54 -15.62 -4.32 -2.42
C GLY A 54 -14.14 -4.60 -2.11
N THR A 55 -13.85 -5.01 -0.85
CA THR A 55 -12.49 -5.38 -0.42
C THR A 55 -11.93 -6.55 -1.21
N ILE A 56 -12.69 -7.64 -1.35
CA ILE A 56 -12.27 -8.84 -2.08
C ILE A 56 -12.10 -8.52 -3.56
N THR A 57 -13.05 -7.81 -4.16
CA THR A 57 -12.97 -7.44 -5.59
C THR A 57 -11.71 -6.66 -5.88
N THR A 58 -11.40 -5.63 -5.09
CA THR A 58 -10.22 -4.80 -5.29
C THR A 58 -8.92 -5.55 -5.00
N ALA A 59 -8.92 -6.40 -3.97
CA ALA A 59 -7.77 -7.26 -3.67
C ALA A 59 -7.46 -8.25 -4.80
N LEU A 60 -8.47 -8.75 -5.50
CA LEU A 60 -8.31 -9.66 -6.65
C LEU A 60 -7.92 -8.92 -7.93
N VAL A 61 -8.55 -7.77 -8.19
CA VAL A 61 -8.29 -6.96 -9.39
C VAL A 61 -6.96 -6.21 -9.29
N HIS A 62 -6.46 -5.99 -8.07
CA HIS A 62 -5.25 -5.19 -7.77
C HIS A 62 -5.31 -3.73 -8.30
N SER A 63 -6.51 -3.19 -8.51
CA SER A 63 -6.72 -1.84 -9.04
C SER A 63 -8.03 -1.24 -8.53
N SER A 64 -7.91 -0.26 -7.63
CA SER A 64 -9.07 0.50 -7.14
C SER A 64 -9.77 1.28 -8.26
N SER A 65 -8.99 1.85 -9.19
CA SER A 65 -9.58 2.57 -10.34
C SER A 65 -10.45 1.67 -11.21
N ALA A 66 -10.04 0.40 -11.41
CA ALA A 66 -10.85 -0.57 -12.16
C ALA A 66 -12.11 -0.95 -11.37
N THR A 67 -12.00 -1.18 -10.06
CA THR A 67 -13.14 -1.50 -9.19
C THR A 67 -14.14 -0.34 -9.15
N VAL A 68 -13.67 0.90 -8.96
CA VAL A 68 -14.54 2.09 -9.01
C VAL A 68 -15.20 2.22 -10.38
N GLY A 69 -14.50 1.95 -11.47
CA GLY A 69 -15.05 1.92 -12.83
C GLY A 69 -16.21 0.92 -12.95
N ILE A 70 -16.05 -0.30 -12.41
CA ILE A 70 -17.11 -1.32 -12.37
C ILE A 70 -18.31 -0.82 -11.55
N VAL A 71 -18.07 -0.24 -10.37
CA VAL A 71 -19.13 0.31 -9.51
C VAL A 71 -19.90 1.42 -10.21
N ILE A 72 -19.21 2.30 -10.95
CA ILE A 72 -19.83 3.35 -11.76
C ILE A 72 -20.72 2.73 -12.85
N LEU A 73 -20.26 1.70 -13.56
CA LEU A 73 -21.04 1.02 -14.58
C LEU A 73 -22.29 0.37 -14.00
N LEU A 74 -22.18 -0.32 -12.86
CA LEU A 74 -23.31 -0.95 -12.15
C LEU A 74 -24.33 0.09 -11.67
N GLY A 75 -23.85 1.22 -11.13
CA GLY A 75 -24.71 2.34 -10.73
C GLY A 75 -25.45 2.95 -11.92
N ASN A 76 -24.74 3.21 -13.02
CA ASN A 76 -25.34 3.73 -14.26
C ASN A 76 -26.37 2.79 -14.88
N ALA A 77 -26.16 1.50 -14.72
CA ALA A 77 -27.08 0.46 -15.14
C ALA A 77 -28.35 0.33 -14.26
N GLY A 78 -28.39 1.04 -13.11
CA GLY A 78 -29.48 0.94 -12.15
C GLY A 78 -29.47 -0.38 -11.35
N LEU A 79 -28.39 -1.17 -11.43
CA LEU A 79 -28.24 -2.43 -10.67
C LEU A 79 -27.95 -2.20 -9.20
N ILE A 80 -27.33 -1.08 -8.87
CA ILE A 80 -27.02 -0.67 -7.50
C ILE A 80 -27.43 0.79 -7.25
N SER A 81 -27.84 1.09 -6.01
CA SER A 81 -28.10 2.45 -5.55
C SER A 81 -26.79 3.20 -5.26
N LEU A 82 -26.85 4.54 -5.13
CA LEU A 82 -25.72 5.33 -4.70
C LEU A 82 -25.18 4.87 -3.33
N THR A 83 -26.07 4.56 -2.38
CA THR A 83 -25.67 4.05 -1.07
C THR A 83 -24.88 2.74 -1.19
N THR A 84 -25.36 1.79 -2.01
CA THR A 84 -24.66 0.53 -2.27
C THR A 84 -23.30 0.79 -2.94
N ALA A 85 -23.23 1.71 -3.90
CA ALA A 85 -22.00 2.09 -4.55
C ALA A 85 -20.97 2.66 -3.55
N VAL A 86 -21.41 3.52 -2.62
CA VAL A 86 -20.55 4.05 -1.55
C VAL A 86 -20.06 2.94 -0.62
N ILE A 87 -20.92 1.98 -0.25
CA ILE A 87 -20.54 0.84 0.58
C ILE A 87 -19.45 0.00 -0.10
N LEU A 88 -19.63 -0.33 -1.39
CA LEU A 88 -18.64 -1.05 -2.18
C LEU A 88 -17.32 -0.28 -2.29
N MET A 89 -17.39 1.03 -2.48
CA MET A 89 -16.23 1.93 -2.54
C MET A 89 -15.47 1.99 -1.20
N LEU A 90 -16.17 1.98 -0.06
CA LEU A 90 -15.52 1.88 1.25
C LEU A 90 -14.72 0.58 1.36
N GLY A 91 -15.27 -0.52 0.86
CA GLY A 91 -14.57 -1.80 0.77
C GLY A 91 -13.36 -1.75 -0.18
N ASP A 92 -13.50 -1.09 -1.34
CA ASP A 92 -12.40 -0.87 -2.30
C ASP A 92 -11.19 -0.20 -1.64
N ASN A 93 -11.40 0.82 -0.82
CA ASN A 93 -10.31 1.48 -0.09
C ASN A 93 -9.53 0.50 0.81
N ILE A 94 -10.22 -0.40 1.51
CA ILE A 94 -9.56 -1.43 2.32
C ILE A 94 -8.80 -2.41 1.41
N GLY A 95 -9.43 -2.87 0.32
CA GLY A 95 -8.86 -3.83 -0.63
C GLY A 95 -7.56 -3.34 -1.28
N THR A 96 -7.45 -2.05 -1.53
CA THR A 96 -6.24 -1.40 -2.08
C THR A 96 -4.99 -1.68 -1.25
N SER A 97 -5.13 -1.81 0.06
CA SER A 97 -4.00 -2.05 0.97
C SER A 97 -3.46 -3.49 0.95
N VAL A 98 -4.24 -4.45 0.45
CA VAL A 98 -3.88 -5.87 0.46
C VAL A 98 -2.60 -6.14 -0.34
N THR A 99 -2.43 -5.49 -1.48
CA THR A 99 -1.21 -5.62 -2.31
C THR A 99 0.05 -5.19 -1.56
N ALA A 100 -0.02 -4.06 -0.83
CA ALA A 100 1.09 -3.58 -0.02
C ALA A 100 1.40 -4.55 1.14
N LEU A 101 0.36 -5.11 1.79
CA LEU A 101 0.53 -6.10 2.84
C LEU A 101 1.24 -7.36 2.32
N ILE A 102 0.80 -7.91 1.19
CA ILE A 102 1.42 -9.09 0.56
C ILE A 102 2.88 -8.79 0.20
N ALA A 103 3.16 -7.65 -0.45
CA ALA A 103 4.52 -7.27 -0.83
C ALA A 103 5.44 -7.07 0.40
N SER A 104 4.89 -6.71 1.55
CA SER A 104 5.66 -6.46 2.78
C SER A 104 6.00 -7.70 3.60
N ILE A 105 5.46 -8.88 3.27
CA ILE A 105 5.62 -10.13 4.06
C ILE A 105 7.11 -10.44 4.31
N ASN A 106 7.92 -10.36 3.26
CA ASN A 106 9.36 -10.59 3.31
C ASN A 106 10.16 -9.28 3.40
N GLY A 107 9.48 -8.15 3.60
CA GLY A 107 10.10 -6.84 3.69
C GLY A 107 10.74 -6.57 5.05
N ASN A 108 11.59 -5.54 5.09
CA ASN A 108 12.14 -5.02 6.33
C ASN A 108 11.05 -4.41 7.23
N ILE A 109 11.41 -4.08 8.47
CA ILE A 109 10.44 -3.55 9.46
C ILE A 109 9.73 -2.28 8.98
N ASN A 110 10.41 -1.41 8.24
CA ASN A 110 9.84 -0.18 7.73
C ASN A 110 8.84 -0.44 6.60
N ALA A 111 9.15 -1.36 5.67
CA ALA A 111 8.22 -1.82 4.64
C ALA A 111 6.93 -2.39 5.26
N ARG A 112 7.07 -3.23 6.29
CA ARG A 112 5.91 -3.76 7.03
C ARG A 112 5.11 -2.67 7.74
N ARG A 113 5.77 -1.71 8.40
CA ARG A 113 5.10 -0.56 9.03
C ARG A 113 4.34 0.28 8.02
N THR A 114 4.94 0.55 6.87
CA THR A 114 4.27 1.30 5.79
C THR A 114 3.04 0.57 5.26
N ALA A 115 3.14 -0.73 4.99
CA ALA A 115 2.02 -1.53 4.50
C ALA A 115 0.87 -1.62 5.52
N TRP A 116 1.19 -1.89 6.79
CA TRP A 116 0.19 -1.89 7.86
C TRP A 116 -0.35 -0.49 8.15
N GLY A 117 0.47 0.56 8.00
CA GLY A 117 0.01 1.95 8.08
C GLY A 117 -1.06 2.24 7.04
N HIS A 118 -0.82 1.86 5.78
CA HIS A 118 -1.80 1.99 4.72
C HIS A 118 -3.10 1.21 5.02
N ALA A 119 -2.99 -0.04 5.46
CA ALA A 119 -4.15 -0.87 5.79
C ALA A 119 -4.96 -0.28 6.96
N LEU A 120 -4.30 0.08 8.06
CA LEU A 120 -4.95 0.67 9.23
C LEU A 120 -5.57 2.04 8.93
N HIS A 121 -4.91 2.87 8.13
CA HIS A 121 -5.46 4.15 7.67
C HIS A 121 -6.80 3.93 6.96
N ASN A 122 -6.87 3.00 6.01
CA ASN A 122 -8.08 2.71 5.26
C ASN A 122 -9.17 2.09 6.15
N VAL A 123 -8.83 1.12 6.99
CA VAL A 123 -9.78 0.48 7.92
C VAL A 123 -10.35 1.50 8.91
N ILE A 124 -9.52 2.33 9.53
CA ILE A 124 -9.97 3.35 10.47
C ILE A 124 -10.83 4.39 9.74
N GLY A 125 -10.42 4.84 8.54
CA GLY A 125 -11.20 5.76 7.73
C GLY A 125 -12.61 5.23 7.43
N VAL A 126 -12.71 3.95 7.05
CA VAL A 126 -14.00 3.29 6.81
C VAL A 126 -14.82 3.19 8.10
N VAL A 127 -14.22 2.74 9.20
CA VAL A 127 -14.91 2.63 10.50
C VAL A 127 -15.45 3.98 10.98
N LEU A 128 -14.69 5.06 10.79
CA LEU A 128 -15.13 6.42 11.12
C LEU A 128 -16.25 6.91 10.21
N ALA A 129 -16.30 6.50 8.95
CA ALA A 129 -17.33 6.91 8.01
C ALA A 129 -18.67 6.19 8.23
N LEU A 130 -18.66 4.94 8.73
CA LEU A 130 -19.86 4.11 8.86
C LEU A 130 -21.02 4.77 9.63
N PRO A 131 -20.81 5.38 10.81
CA PRO A 131 -21.89 6.06 11.55
C PRO A 131 -22.51 7.23 10.76
N PHE A 132 -21.77 7.80 9.83
CA PHE A 132 -22.18 8.96 9.04
C PHE A 132 -22.55 8.60 7.60
N LEU A 133 -22.68 7.31 7.26
CA LEU A 133 -22.89 6.85 5.89
C LEU A 133 -24.06 7.57 5.20
N THR A 134 -25.21 7.63 5.84
CA THR A 134 -26.42 8.30 5.29
C THR A 134 -26.18 9.81 5.09
N LEU A 135 -25.54 10.46 6.05
CA LEU A 135 -25.21 11.89 5.96
C LEU A 135 -24.21 12.12 4.82
N PHE A 136 -23.22 11.26 4.68
CA PHE A 136 -22.22 11.33 3.64
C PHE A 136 -22.83 11.17 2.25
N VAL A 137 -23.73 10.20 2.05
CA VAL A 137 -24.45 10.01 0.77
C VAL A 137 -25.24 11.26 0.40
N ARG A 138 -26.04 11.80 1.33
CA ARG A 138 -26.80 13.04 1.12
C ARG A 138 -25.89 14.24 0.81
N PHE A 139 -24.75 14.33 1.47
CA PHE A 139 -23.78 15.39 1.19
C PHE A 139 -23.22 15.28 -0.23
N VAL A 140 -22.88 14.06 -0.69
CA VAL A 140 -22.40 13.83 -2.05
C VAL A 140 -23.46 14.20 -3.09
N GLU A 141 -24.73 13.82 -2.87
CA GLU A 141 -25.86 14.22 -3.74
C GLU A 141 -25.98 15.74 -3.82
N TYR A 142 -26.00 16.40 -2.67
CA TYR A 142 -26.10 17.86 -2.57
C TYR A 142 -24.89 18.55 -3.24
N PHE A 143 -23.69 18.09 -2.97
CA PHE A 143 -22.46 18.62 -3.57
C PHE A 143 -22.47 18.49 -5.09
N THR A 144 -22.81 17.30 -5.61
CA THR A 144 -22.86 17.06 -7.05
C THR A 144 -23.89 17.93 -7.74
N LEU A 145 -25.05 18.09 -7.12
CA LEU A 145 -26.11 18.96 -7.66
C LEU A 145 -25.72 20.44 -7.62
N THR A 146 -25.18 20.94 -6.50
CA THR A 146 -24.92 22.37 -6.32
C THR A 146 -23.66 22.84 -7.04
N VAL A 147 -22.60 22.02 -7.08
CA VAL A 147 -21.31 22.41 -7.65
C VAL A 147 -21.21 22.04 -9.14
N GLN A 148 -21.79 20.91 -9.54
CA GLN A 148 -21.69 20.43 -10.91
C GLN A 148 -23.00 20.51 -11.69
N GLY A 149 -24.09 20.93 -11.06
CA GLY A 149 -25.41 21.06 -11.69
C GLY A 149 -26.00 19.74 -12.18
N SER A 150 -25.57 18.59 -11.60
CA SER A 150 -25.89 17.26 -12.11
C SER A 150 -26.43 16.34 -11.03
N THR A 151 -27.38 15.50 -11.41
CA THR A 151 -27.89 14.37 -10.59
C THR A 151 -27.37 13.02 -11.10
N ASN A 152 -26.39 13.04 -12.00
CA ASN A 152 -25.84 11.82 -12.61
C ASN A 152 -25.14 10.95 -11.56
N ILE A 153 -25.59 9.71 -11.41
CA ILE A 153 -25.05 8.75 -10.45
C ILE A 153 -23.56 8.46 -10.66
N GLN A 154 -23.06 8.49 -11.89
CA GLN A 154 -21.66 8.30 -12.20
C GLN A 154 -20.79 9.38 -11.55
N LEU A 155 -21.20 10.64 -11.66
CA LEU A 155 -20.53 11.77 -11.02
C LEU A 155 -20.63 11.69 -9.49
N GLN A 156 -21.79 11.28 -8.97
CA GLN A 156 -21.97 11.10 -7.53
C GLN A 156 -21.03 10.02 -6.98
N ILE A 157 -20.88 8.89 -7.66
CA ILE A 157 -19.95 7.83 -7.26
C ILE A 157 -18.50 8.31 -7.32
N ALA A 158 -18.10 8.99 -8.40
CA ALA A 158 -16.75 9.54 -8.53
C ALA A 158 -16.45 10.60 -7.45
N ASN A 159 -17.40 11.48 -7.18
CA ASN A 159 -17.31 12.48 -6.12
C ASN A 159 -17.23 11.84 -4.74
N SER A 160 -18.01 10.78 -4.48
CA SER A 160 -17.98 10.08 -3.20
C SER A 160 -16.58 9.50 -2.92
N HIS A 161 -15.94 8.88 -3.91
CA HIS A 161 -14.58 8.36 -3.76
C HIS A 161 -13.58 9.49 -3.47
N THR A 162 -13.65 10.58 -4.21
CA THR A 162 -12.74 11.73 -4.04
C THR A 162 -12.93 12.41 -2.69
N ILE A 163 -14.18 12.73 -2.32
CA ILE A 163 -14.51 13.42 -1.07
C ILE A 163 -14.12 12.58 0.13
N PHE A 164 -14.42 11.26 0.11
CA PHE A 164 -14.05 10.36 1.20
C PHE A 164 -12.54 10.38 1.44
N ASN A 165 -11.74 10.19 0.39
CA ASN A 165 -10.28 10.17 0.52
C ASN A 165 -9.71 11.52 0.99
N ILE A 166 -10.26 12.65 0.53
CA ILE A 166 -9.86 13.99 0.99
C ILE A 166 -10.19 14.16 2.48
N VAL A 167 -11.41 13.80 2.91
CA VAL A 167 -11.84 13.94 4.30
C VAL A 167 -10.96 13.08 5.22
N VAL A 168 -10.74 11.83 4.85
CA VAL A 168 -9.86 10.94 5.64
C VAL A 168 -8.43 11.48 5.70
N ALA A 169 -7.88 11.96 4.59
CA ALA A 169 -6.55 12.58 4.57
C ALA A 169 -6.47 13.80 5.50
N LEU A 170 -7.48 14.68 5.48
CA LEU A 170 -7.53 15.86 6.35
C LEU A 170 -7.64 15.50 7.83
N ILE A 171 -8.33 14.41 8.18
CA ILE A 171 -8.41 13.90 9.56
C ILE A 171 -7.06 13.35 10.00
N PHE A 172 -6.40 12.55 9.16
CA PHE A 172 -5.14 11.89 9.53
C PHE A 172 -3.92 12.83 9.51
N LEU A 173 -3.95 13.88 8.70
CA LEU A 173 -2.81 14.79 8.55
C LEU A 173 -2.34 15.38 9.91
N PRO A 174 -3.22 15.98 10.75
CA PRO A 174 -2.82 16.47 12.07
C PRO A 174 -2.52 15.35 13.07
N LEU A 175 -3.03 14.14 12.85
CA LEU A 175 -2.86 12.98 13.75
C LEU A 175 -1.69 12.09 13.35
N ASN A 176 -0.95 12.44 12.30
CA ASN A 176 0.11 11.60 11.73
C ASN A 176 1.13 11.11 12.75
N ASP A 177 1.61 11.98 13.63
CA ASP A 177 2.61 11.61 14.64
C ASP A 177 2.09 10.61 15.67
N TYR A 178 0.83 10.73 16.05
CA TYR A 178 0.17 9.76 16.94
C TYR A 178 -0.04 8.42 16.23
N PHE A 179 -0.43 8.47 14.97
CA PHE A 179 -0.62 7.29 14.13
C PHE A 179 0.69 6.53 13.91
N VAL A 180 1.79 7.23 13.65
CA VAL A 180 3.12 6.62 13.53
C VAL A 180 3.56 5.97 14.85
N LYS A 181 3.34 6.63 16.01
CA LYS A 181 3.63 6.04 17.33
C LYS A 181 2.82 4.77 17.56
N LEU A 182 1.53 4.78 17.20
CA LEU A 182 0.67 3.60 17.27
C LEU A 182 1.23 2.44 16.45
N LEU A 183 1.60 2.71 15.18
CA LEU A 183 2.21 1.71 14.28
C LEU A 183 3.50 1.12 14.85
N MET A 184 4.37 1.97 15.39
CA MET A 184 5.62 1.52 16.02
C MET A 184 5.38 0.64 17.25
N THR A 185 4.26 0.86 17.97
CA THR A 185 3.87 0.06 19.13
C THR A 185 3.31 -1.30 18.73
N ILE A 186 2.48 -1.33 17.66
CA ILE A 186 1.87 -2.57 17.15
C ILE A 186 2.92 -3.42 16.43
N ILE A 187 3.72 -2.79 15.54
CA ILE A 187 4.70 -3.48 14.71
C ILE A 187 6.10 -3.21 15.28
N ARG A 188 6.39 -3.97 16.32
CA ARG A 188 7.67 -3.86 17.03
C ARG A 188 8.79 -4.50 16.22
N GLU A 189 9.93 -3.85 16.22
CA GLU A 189 11.16 -4.45 15.77
C GLU A 189 11.53 -5.60 16.74
N LYS A 190 11.61 -6.82 16.23
CA LYS A 190 12.25 -7.87 17.02
C LYS A 190 13.70 -7.43 17.21
N LYS A 191 14.07 -7.09 18.45
CA LYS A 191 15.48 -6.90 18.80
C LYS A 191 16.20 -8.17 18.37
N SER A 192 16.87 -8.14 17.22
CA SER A 192 17.90 -9.11 16.93
C SER A 192 18.85 -9.01 18.13
N LYS A 193 19.20 -10.15 18.74
CA LYS A 193 20.37 -10.18 19.63
C LYS A 193 21.49 -9.62 18.78
N GLU A 194 21.83 -8.34 19.03
CA GLU A 194 23.04 -7.75 18.48
C GLU A 194 24.15 -8.68 18.93
N THR A 195 24.67 -9.47 18.02
CA THR A 195 26.01 -9.99 18.19
C THR A 195 26.84 -8.73 18.28
N THR A 196 27.31 -8.44 19.49
CA THR A 196 28.15 -7.29 19.83
C THR A 196 29.49 -7.51 19.09
N GLN A 197 29.46 -7.29 17.77
CA GLN A 197 30.67 -7.23 16.99
C GLN A 197 31.32 -5.89 17.33
N VAL A 198 32.55 -5.94 17.83
CA VAL A 198 33.32 -4.74 18.12
C VAL A 198 33.30 -3.81 16.93
N SER A 199 32.66 -2.65 17.05
CA SER A 199 32.61 -1.63 16.03
C SER A 199 33.87 -0.77 16.11
N TYR A 200 34.42 -0.42 14.96
CA TYR A 200 35.51 0.56 14.87
C TYR A 200 35.02 2.00 15.02
N LEU A 201 33.68 2.22 15.00
CA LEU A 201 33.06 3.53 15.05
C LEU A 201 32.92 4.01 16.49
N ASP A 202 33.96 4.67 17.01
CA ASP A 202 33.94 5.27 18.32
C ASP A 202 33.48 6.72 18.23
N LYS A 203 32.45 7.07 19.00
CA LYS A 203 31.91 8.44 19.05
C LYS A 203 32.88 9.44 19.64
N LEU A 204 33.80 8.99 20.49
CA LEU A 204 34.84 9.83 21.07
C LEU A 204 35.86 10.33 20.03
N LEU A 205 35.94 9.64 18.89
CA LEU A 205 36.83 10.07 17.79
C LEU A 205 36.22 11.17 16.93
N LEU A 206 34.94 11.49 17.07
CA LEU A 206 34.27 12.54 16.28
C LEU A 206 34.91 13.92 16.46
N ASP A 207 35.48 14.19 17.64
CA ASP A 207 36.21 15.44 17.93
C ASP A 207 37.57 15.51 17.21
N THR A 208 38.05 14.40 16.60
CA THR A 208 39.27 14.33 15.85
C THR A 208 38.99 13.81 14.44
N PRO A 209 38.66 14.68 13.48
CA PRO A 209 38.15 14.28 12.16
C PRO A 209 39.02 13.28 11.40
N VAL A 210 40.34 13.40 11.48
CA VAL A 210 41.29 12.46 10.82
C VAL A 210 41.20 11.06 11.44
N ALA A 211 41.07 10.94 12.77
CA ALA A 211 40.95 9.68 13.46
C ALA A 211 39.56 9.05 13.19
N ALA A 212 38.52 9.86 13.20
CA ALA A 212 37.16 9.46 12.89
C ALA A 212 37.04 8.91 11.45
N LEU A 213 37.65 9.59 10.49
CA LEU A 213 37.69 9.13 9.10
C LEU A 213 38.46 7.81 8.96
N GLY A 214 39.55 7.65 9.69
CA GLY A 214 40.31 6.40 9.74
C GLY A 214 39.49 5.24 10.33
N ALA A 215 38.65 5.51 11.35
CA ALA A 215 37.74 4.54 11.96
C ALA A 215 36.62 4.16 10.96
N ALA A 216 36.03 5.15 10.30
CA ALA A 216 35.02 4.93 9.25
C ALA A 216 35.54 4.09 8.10
N LEU A 217 36.79 4.34 7.64
CA LEU A 217 37.41 3.57 6.58
C LEU A 217 37.65 2.10 6.97
N ARG A 218 38.03 1.84 8.23
CA ARG A 218 38.16 0.47 8.76
C ARG A 218 36.83 -0.25 8.78
N GLU A 219 35.76 0.40 9.23
CA GLU A 219 34.42 -0.15 9.22
C GLU A 219 33.89 -0.41 7.82
N LEU A 220 34.17 0.49 6.86
CA LEU A 220 33.84 0.30 5.44
C LEU A 220 34.54 -0.94 4.86
N ARG A 221 35.83 -1.09 5.13
CA ARG A 221 36.58 -2.28 4.67
C ARG A 221 36.01 -3.57 5.25
N ARG A 222 35.60 -3.56 6.51
CA ARG A 222 34.93 -4.70 7.16
C ARG A 222 33.61 -5.01 6.48
N THR A 223 32.77 -4.00 6.20
CA THR A 223 31.50 -4.15 5.50
C THR A 223 31.68 -4.76 4.10
N ILE A 224 32.69 -4.29 3.34
CA ILE A 224 33.02 -4.84 2.02
C ILE A 224 33.45 -6.31 2.13
N SER A 225 34.25 -6.68 3.15
CA SER A 225 34.67 -8.06 3.38
C SER A 225 33.47 -8.98 3.66
N TYR A 226 32.52 -8.55 4.50
CA TYR A 226 31.27 -9.29 4.74
C TYR A 226 30.44 -9.44 3.47
N SER A 227 30.26 -8.36 2.71
CA SER A 227 29.50 -8.40 1.45
C SER A 227 30.15 -9.38 0.44
N ARG A 228 31.49 -9.38 0.35
CA ARG A 228 32.24 -10.34 -0.50
C ARG A 228 32.04 -11.78 -0.06
N THR A 229 32.07 -12.05 1.25
CA THR A 229 31.84 -13.40 1.81
C THR A 229 30.42 -13.84 1.52
N MET A 230 29.45 -12.97 1.76
CA MET A 230 28.04 -13.22 1.47
C MET A 230 27.82 -13.57 -0.01
N ALA A 231 28.36 -12.77 -0.92
CA ALA A 231 28.27 -13.03 -2.36
C ALA A 231 28.88 -14.40 -2.73
N ARG A 232 30.05 -14.69 -2.24
CA ARG A 232 30.73 -16.00 -2.50
C ARG A 232 29.89 -17.16 -1.96
N SER A 233 29.39 -17.08 -0.73
CA SER A 233 28.54 -18.12 -0.14
C SER A 233 27.25 -18.31 -0.94
N THR A 234 26.64 -17.23 -1.41
CA THR A 234 25.44 -17.30 -2.26
C THR A 234 25.72 -18.01 -3.57
N PHE A 235 26.80 -17.63 -4.28
CA PHE A 235 27.17 -18.26 -5.55
C PHE A 235 27.52 -19.74 -5.37
N ALA A 236 28.32 -20.08 -4.36
CA ALA A 236 28.63 -21.45 -4.06
C ALA A 236 27.40 -22.31 -3.76
N SER A 237 26.47 -21.77 -2.94
CA SER A 237 25.22 -22.45 -2.59
C SER A 237 24.33 -22.72 -3.80
N ILE A 238 24.31 -21.81 -4.78
CA ILE A 238 23.55 -21.96 -6.02
C ILE A 238 24.22 -23.04 -6.91
N LEU A 239 25.54 -22.99 -7.07
CA LEU A 239 26.26 -23.95 -7.91
C LEU A 239 26.20 -25.38 -7.35
N ASP A 240 26.25 -25.51 -6.02
CA ASP A 240 26.22 -26.80 -5.33
C ASP A 240 24.78 -27.29 -5.07
N ASN A 241 23.75 -26.53 -5.50
CA ASN A 241 22.32 -26.78 -5.25
C ASN A 241 22.02 -27.03 -3.76
N ASN A 242 22.75 -26.34 -2.86
CA ASN A 242 22.65 -26.49 -1.41
C ASN A 242 21.81 -25.39 -0.79
N LEU A 243 20.48 -25.60 -0.73
CA LEU A 243 19.52 -24.64 -0.14
C LEU A 243 19.74 -24.38 1.36
N ASN A 244 20.39 -25.30 2.08
CA ASN A 244 20.67 -25.09 3.51
C ASN A 244 21.77 -24.05 3.74
N ALA A 245 22.78 -23.99 2.86
CA ALA A 245 23.79 -22.97 2.93
C ALA A 245 23.27 -21.55 2.65
N LEU A 246 22.20 -21.42 1.86
CA LEU A 246 21.52 -20.12 1.65
C LEU A 246 20.89 -19.57 2.94
N LYS A 247 20.50 -20.42 3.89
CA LYS A 247 19.95 -19.97 5.18
C LYS A 247 20.97 -19.20 6.01
N GLU A 248 22.26 -19.42 5.79
CA GLU A 248 23.35 -18.70 6.47
C GLU A 248 23.60 -17.32 5.88
N VAL A 249 23.14 -17.07 4.66
CA VAL A 249 23.29 -15.76 3.98
C VAL A 249 22.40 -14.68 4.61
N ALA A 250 21.19 -15.04 5.04
CA ALA A 250 20.25 -14.08 5.63
C ALA A 250 20.76 -13.38 6.92
N PRO A 251 21.46 -14.07 7.85
CA PRO A 251 22.15 -13.40 8.97
C PRO A 251 23.27 -12.47 8.51
N MET A 252 24.01 -12.84 7.46
CA MET A 252 25.10 -12.02 6.91
C MET A 252 24.56 -10.72 6.29
N GLU A 253 23.46 -10.79 5.55
CA GLU A 253 22.76 -9.62 5.01
C GLU A 253 22.36 -8.64 6.12
N LYS A 254 21.76 -9.14 7.19
CA LYS A 254 21.39 -8.29 8.34
C LYS A 254 22.59 -7.56 8.93
N ASN A 255 23.72 -8.23 9.07
CA ASN A 255 24.94 -7.64 9.57
C ASN A 255 25.46 -6.54 8.63
N VAL A 256 25.46 -6.76 7.32
CA VAL A 256 25.85 -5.74 6.34
C VAL A 256 24.96 -4.51 6.41
N VAL A 257 23.64 -4.71 6.51
CA VAL A 257 22.67 -3.59 6.62
C VAL A 257 22.88 -2.80 7.91
N LEU A 258 23.15 -3.47 9.03
CA LEU A 258 23.43 -2.79 10.31
C LEU A 258 24.72 -1.99 10.22
N LEU A 259 25.80 -2.58 9.71
CA LEU A 259 27.09 -1.89 9.53
C LEU A 259 26.95 -0.67 8.62
N GLN A 260 26.20 -0.80 7.53
CA GLN A 260 25.92 0.33 6.63
C GLN A 260 25.18 1.46 7.33
N LYS A 261 24.16 1.14 8.14
CA LYS A 261 23.40 2.12 8.91
C LYS A 261 24.28 2.84 9.92
N ASP A 262 25.08 2.10 10.68
CA ASP A 262 25.96 2.66 11.71
C ASP A 262 27.03 3.55 11.07
N LEU A 263 27.66 3.11 9.98
CA LEU A 263 28.62 3.88 9.22
C LEU A 263 28.00 5.19 8.67
N THR A 264 26.79 5.11 8.11
CA THR A 264 26.08 6.28 7.60
C THR A 264 25.80 7.28 8.72
N ASN A 265 25.29 6.82 9.86
CA ASN A 265 25.02 7.69 11.01
C ASN A 265 26.28 8.34 11.56
N TYR A 266 27.39 7.59 11.61
CA TYR A 266 28.70 8.08 12.05
C TYR A 266 29.24 9.17 11.10
N MET A 267 29.12 8.95 9.78
CA MET A 267 29.54 9.95 8.77
C MET A 267 28.67 11.22 8.82
N ILE A 268 27.37 11.09 9.06
CA ILE A 268 26.49 12.24 9.28
C ILE A 268 26.90 13.02 10.53
N ALA A 269 27.27 12.32 11.62
CA ALA A 269 27.73 12.99 12.84
C ALA A 269 29.07 13.68 12.63
N LEU A 270 29.97 13.10 11.84
CA LEU A 270 31.28 13.68 11.50
C LEU A 270 31.16 14.92 10.57
N SER A 271 30.10 15.02 9.77
CA SER A 271 29.88 16.13 8.84
C SER A 271 29.28 17.39 9.48
N LYS A 272 28.87 17.32 10.73
CA LYS A 272 28.34 18.45 11.53
C LYS A 272 29.44 19.19 12.26
#